data_bd01bff1728148cc7eab6b63693ec5fc
#
_entry.id   bd01bff1728148cc7eab6b63693ec5fc
#
_cell.length_a   1.000
_cell.length_b   1.000
_cell.length_c   1.000
_cell.angle_alpha   90.00
_cell.angle_beta   90.00
_cell.angle_gamma   90.00
#
_symmetry.space_group_name_H-M   'P 1'
#
loop_
_entity.id
_entity.type
_entity.pdbx_description
1 polymer ?
#
loop_
_entity_poly.entity_id
_entity_poly.type
_entity_poly.pdbx_seq_one_letter_code
_entity_poly.pdbx_strand_id
1 'polypeptide(L)'
;MNACRLCGIFLFIFCAHTVSYAQQVRTVRGAVQTIEAGNHKKQPLPSASIVVLEKRDSTFVKGTTSDKNGRFVLKYQPQNRRQYLLKVSFMGMESVYRILSDSLSVNVGVVTLKDDDIQIGEVTITGKLKEVEMKGDTTVINAAAYKTPEGSYLEDLVKRVPGLVYNKKDHSLT
;
A
#
# COMPACT_ATOMS: atom_id res chain seq x y z
N MET A 1 -66.93 -25.97 21.42
CA MET A 1 -65.81 -26.92 21.16
C MET A 1 -64.99 -26.63 19.91
N ASN A 2 -65.38 -25.68 19.08
CA ASN A 2 -64.70 -25.38 17.78
C ASN A 2 -63.67 -24.24 17.84
N ALA A 3 -63.72 -23.37 18.82
CA ALA A 3 -62.76 -22.25 18.95
C ALA A 3 -61.34 -22.68 19.35
N CYS A 4 -61.19 -23.72 20.15
CA CYS A 4 -59.93 -24.23 20.61
C CYS A 4 -59.14 -24.98 19.50
N ARG A 5 -59.83 -25.61 18.56
CA ARG A 5 -59.21 -26.23 17.38
C ARG A 5 -58.71 -25.20 16.36
N LEU A 6 -59.41 -24.10 16.20
CA LEU A 6 -59.02 -23.02 15.30
C LEU A 6 -57.77 -22.28 15.82
N CYS A 7 -57.66 -22.07 17.15
CA CYS A 7 -56.50 -21.45 17.79
C CYS A 7 -55.22 -22.30 17.66
N GLY A 8 -55.35 -23.63 17.76
CA GLY A 8 -54.22 -24.57 17.58
C GLY A 8 -53.68 -24.57 16.14
N ILE A 9 -54.55 -24.45 15.13
CA ILE A 9 -54.16 -24.41 13.72
C ILE A 9 -53.48 -23.08 13.41
N PHE A 10 -53.94 -21.96 14.00
CA PHE A 10 -53.33 -20.64 13.80
C PHE A 10 -51.94 -20.54 14.46
N LEU A 11 -51.76 -21.16 15.61
CA LEU A 11 -50.45 -21.23 16.31
C LEU A 11 -49.46 -22.09 15.55
N PHE A 12 -49.89 -23.16 14.88
CA PHE A 12 -49.04 -24.03 14.10
C PHE A 12 -48.58 -23.40 12.78
N ILE A 13 -49.41 -22.57 12.17
CA ILE A 13 -49.07 -21.82 10.95
C ILE A 13 -48.08 -20.70 11.25
N PHE A 14 -48.15 -20.08 12.43
CA PHE A 14 -47.19 -19.02 12.83
C PHE A 14 -45.80 -19.54 13.13
N CYS A 15 -45.64 -20.79 13.59
CA CYS A 15 -44.35 -21.39 13.90
C CYS A 15 -43.55 -21.85 12.64
N ALA A 16 -44.23 -21.98 11.47
CA ALA A 16 -43.60 -22.46 10.22
C ALA A 16 -42.80 -21.38 9.45
N HIS A 17 -42.79 -20.12 9.92
CA HIS A 17 -42.18 -19.00 9.18
C HIS A 17 -40.79 -18.60 9.71
N THR A 18 -40.12 -19.39 10.55
CA THR A 18 -38.71 -19.17 10.86
C THR A 18 -37.87 -19.61 9.68
N VAL A 19 -37.77 -18.79 8.65
CA VAL A 19 -36.80 -18.97 7.56
C VAL A 19 -35.42 -18.77 8.17
N SER A 20 -34.78 -19.86 8.55
CA SER A 20 -33.38 -19.85 8.94
C SER A 20 -32.54 -19.50 7.73
N TYR A 21 -32.10 -18.26 7.60
CA TYR A 21 -31.10 -17.88 6.62
C TYR A 21 -29.77 -18.52 7.04
N ALA A 22 -29.50 -19.70 6.55
CA ALA A 22 -28.18 -20.30 6.68
C ALA A 22 -27.17 -19.38 6.00
N GLN A 23 -26.34 -18.70 6.77
CA GLN A 23 -25.27 -17.86 6.25
C GLN A 23 -24.27 -18.77 5.51
N GLN A 24 -24.22 -18.63 4.19
CA GLN A 24 -23.30 -19.38 3.36
C GLN A 24 -21.85 -18.96 3.68
N VAL A 25 -21.06 -19.90 4.23
CA VAL A 25 -19.63 -19.71 4.43
C VAL A 25 -18.91 -20.18 3.18
N ARG A 26 -18.10 -19.31 2.59
CA ARG A 26 -17.21 -19.69 1.48
C ARG A 26 -15.81 -19.97 2.00
N THR A 27 -15.17 -20.98 1.42
CA THR A 27 -13.81 -21.37 1.77
C THR A 27 -12.88 -21.16 0.57
N VAL A 28 -11.81 -20.40 0.79
CA VAL A 28 -10.72 -20.22 -0.19
C VAL A 28 -9.49 -20.91 0.34
N ARG A 29 -8.84 -21.69 -0.50
CA ARG A 29 -7.61 -22.41 -0.18
C ARG A 29 -6.59 -22.30 -1.30
N GLY A 30 -5.32 -22.39 -0.95
CA GLY A 30 -4.22 -22.30 -1.92
C GLY A 30 -2.87 -22.40 -1.24
N ALA A 31 -1.83 -22.13 -2.01
CA ALA A 31 -0.46 -22.04 -1.50
C ALA A 31 0.24 -20.81 -2.06
N VAL A 32 1.14 -20.24 -1.28
CA VAL A 32 1.97 -19.09 -1.66
C VAL A 32 3.42 -19.57 -1.76
N GLN A 33 4.09 -19.16 -2.82
CA GLN A 33 5.50 -19.42 -3.04
C GLN A 33 6.21 -18.17 -3.54
N THR A 34 7.52 -18.13 -3.40
CA THR A 34 8.39 -17.15 -4.04
C THR A 34 9.38 -17.82 -4.98
N ILE A 35 10.02 -17.04 -5.82
CA ILE A 35 11.13 -17.48 -6.68
C ILE A 35 12.37 -16.77 -6.15
N GLU A 36 13.35 -17.57 -5.70
CA GLU A 36 14.62 -17.05 -5.22
C GLU A 36 15.39 -16.34 -6.33
N ALA A 37 15.82 -15.10 -6.07
CA ALA A 37 16.62 -14.32 -6.99
C ALA A 37 17.95 -15.06 -7.29
N GLY A 38 18.23 -15.30 -8.57
CA GLY A 38 19.48 -15.95 -9.03
C GLY A 38 19.40 -17.45 -9.25
N ASN A 39 18.51 -18.21 -8.61
CA ASN A 39 18.43 -19.67 -8.76
C ASN A 39 17.10 -20.16 -9.37
N HIS A 40 16.14 -19.28 -9.59
CA HIS A 40 14.78 -19.60 -10.08
C HIS A 40 14.09 -20.74 -9.32
N LYS A 41 14.60 -21.10 -8.13
CA LYS A 41 14.03 -22.15 -7.29
C LYS A 41 12.77 -21.64 -6.59
N LYS A 42 11.69 -22.38 -6.76
CA LYS A 42 10.42 -22.09 -6.07
C LYS A 42 10.49 -22.55 -4.63
N GLN A 43 10.21 -21.65 -3.69
CA GLN A 43 10.19 -21.94 -2.27
C GLN A 43 8.83 -21.57 -1.68
N PRO A 44 8.28 -22.38 -0.73
CA PRO A 44 7.08 -22.01 -0.02
C PRO A 44 7.33 -20.73 0.77
N LEU A 45 6.35 -19.82 0.77
CA LEU A 45 6.45 -18.56 1.48
C LEU A 45 5.55 -18.57 2.72
N PRO A 46 6.12 -18.76 3.93
CA PRO A 46 5.38 -18.70 5.17
C PRO A 46 5.05 -17.25 5.54
N SER A 47 4.01 -17.07 6.36
CA SER A 47 3.59 -15.77 6.89
C SER A 47 3.21 -14.72 5.83
N ALA A 48 2.95 -15.13 4.59
CA ALA A 48 2.37 -14.23 3.60
C ALA A 48 0.96 -13.82 4.05
N SER A 49 0.60 -12.56 3.81
CA SER A 49 -0.72 -12.03 4.14
C SER A 49 -1.71 -12.33 3.02
N ILE A 50 -2.81 -12.98 3.36
CA ILE A 50 -3.90 -13.34 2.45
C ILE A 50 -5.16 -12.64 2.91
N VAL A 51 -5.71 -11.75 2.09
CA VAL A 51 -6.85 -10.91 2.44
C VAL A 51 -7.93 -11.03 1.36
N VAL A 52 -9.18 -11.20 1.78
CA VAL A 52 -10.35 -11.05 0.92
C VAL A 52 -10.85 -9.62 1.02
N LEU A 53 -10.97 -8.97 -0.12
CA LEU A 53 -11.48 -7.62 -0.28
C LEU A 53 -12.75 -7.63 -1.12
N GLU A 54 -13.65 -6.70 -0.90
CA GLU A 54 -14.75 -6.45 -1.83
C GLU A 54 -14.19 -5.78 -3.10
N LYS A 55 -14.58 -6.27 -4.26
CA LYS A 55 -14.03 -5.77 -5.54
C LYS A 55 -14.38 -4.31 -5.83
N ARG A 56 -15.51 -3.83 -5.34
CA ARG A 56 -16.05 -2.52 -5.67
C ARG A 56 -15.23 -1.37 -5.06
N ASP A 57 -14.89 -1.49 -3.80
CA ASP A 57 -14.30 -0.42 -2.98
C ASP A 57 -13.06 -0.86 -2.19
N SER A 58 -12.60 -2.11 -2.42
CA SER A 58 -11.47 -2.72 -1.71
C SER A 58 -11.67 -2.80 -0.19
N THR A 59 -12.92 -2.80 0.27
CA THR A 59 -13.23 -2.97 1.69
C THR A 59 -12.75 -4.33 2.19
N PHE A 60 -12.06 -4.33 3.34
CA PHE A 60 -11.59 -5.55 4.00
C PHE A 60 -12.75 -6.41 4.49
N VAL A 61 -12.72 -7.69 4.15
CA VAL A 61 -13.73 -8.67 4.56
C VAL A 61 -13.17 -9.66 5.58
N LYS A 62 -12.07 -10.31 5.24
CA LYS A 62 -11.41 -11.31 6.09
C LYS A 62 -9.96 -11.50 5.66
N GLY A 63 -9.08 -11.86 6.63
CA GLY A 63 -7.69 -12.15 6.37
C GLY A 63 -7.19 -13.38 7.11
N THR A 64 -6.09 -13.95 6.60
CA THR A 64 -5.31 -15.02 7.20
C THR A 64 -3.86 -14.91 6.75
N THR A 65 -2.99 -15.77 7.27
CA THR A 65 -1.60 -15.89 6.83
C THR A 65 -1.31 -17.31 6.36
N SER A 66 -0.29 -17.47 5.51
CA SER A 66 0.20 -18.78 5.09
C SER A 66 0.96 -19.48 6.21
N ASP A 67 0.87 -20.81 6.24
CA ASP A 67 1.58 -21.68 7.18
C ASP A 67 3.07 -21.86 6.77
N LYS A 68 3.80 -22.69 7.53
CA LYS A 68 5.22 -23.01 7.29
C LYS A 68 5.48 -23.62 5.90
N ASN A 69 4.47 -24.23 5.29
CA ASN A 69 4.54 -24.83 3.96
C ASN A 69 3.98 -23.88 2.87
N GLY A 70 3.72 -22.62 3.20
CA GLY A 70 3.11 -21.65 2.31
C GLY A 70 1.62 -21.87 2.05
N ARG A 71 0.94 -22.84 2.70
CA ARG A 71 -0.47 -23.13 2.48
C ARG A 71 -1.37 -22.23 3.30
N PHE A 72 -2.56 -21.95 2.79
CA PHE A 72 -3.57 -21.19 3.52
C PHE A 72 -4.97 -21.73 3.30
N VAL A 73 -5.82 -21.51 4.29
CA VAL A 73 -7.27 -21.73 4.22
C VAL A 73 -7.94 -20.52 4.86
N LEU A 74 -8.82 -19.86 4.11
CA LEU A 74 -9.57 -18.71 4.57
C LEU A 74 -11.05 -18.97 4.41
N LYS A 75 -11.82 -18.76 5.49
CA LYS A 75 -13.28 -18.87 5.47
C LYS A 75 -13.88 -17.48 5.67
N TYR A 76 -14.81 -17.09 4.81
CA TYR A 76 -15.50 -15.81 4.91
C TYR A 76 -16.99 -15.95 4.57
N GLN A 77 -17.78 -14.98 5.00
CA GLN A 77 -19.22 -14.93 4.73
C GLN A 77 -19.48 -13.89 3.63
N PRO A 78 -19.87 -14.32 2.43
CA PRO A 78 -20.18 -13.39 1.35
C PRO A 78 -21.53 -12.72 1.60
N GLN A 79 -21.63 -11.47 1.19
CA GLN A 79 -22.91 -10.78 1.03
C GLN A 79 -23.45 -11.01 -0.37
N ASN A 80 -24.78 -11.10 -0.50
CA ASN A 80 -25.43 -11.35 -1.78
C ASN A 80 -25.05 -10.28 -2.84
N ARG A 81 -24.81 -10.75 -4.09
CA ARG A 81 -24.51 -9.91 -5.26
C ARG A 81 -23.21 -9.11 -5.19
N ARG A 82 -22.26 -9.48 -4.31
CA ARG A 82 -20.94 -8.84 -4.23
C ARG A 82 -19.86 -9.72 -4.83
N GLN A 83 -18.94 -9.11 -5.56
CA GLN A 83 -17.74 -9.78 -6.06
C GLN A 83 -16.57 -9.53 -5.12
N TYR A 84 -15.70 -10.51 -5.00
CA TYR A 84 -14.57 -10.48 -4.08
C TYR A 84 -13.25 -10.68 -4.80
N LEU A 85 -12.20 -10.05 -4.26
CA LEU A 85 -10.81 -10.19 -4.68
C LEU A 85 -10.02 -10.83 -3.55
N LEU A 86 -9.15 -11.75 -3.89
CA LEU A 86 -8.10 -12.24 -3.01
C LEU A 86 -6.85 -11.41 -3.28
N LYS A 87 -6.34 -10.71 -2.27
CA LYS A 87 -5.03 -10.07 -2.28
C LYS A 87 -4.06 -10.96 -1.52
N VAL A 88 -2.94 -11.31 -2.14
CA VAL A 88 -1.82 -12.00 -1.49
C VAL A 88 -0.64 -11.05 -1.52
N SER A 89 -0.04 -10.78 -0.36
CA SER A 89 1.08 -9.85 -0.22
C SER A 89 2.09 -10.33 0.81
N PHE A 90 3.33 -9.92 0.62
CA PHE A 90 4.41 -10.12 1.57
C PHE A 90 5.33 -8.90 1.53
N MET A 91 6.07 -8.63 2.62
CA MET A 91 6.97 -7.49 2.72
C MET A 91 8.09 -7.59 1.67
N GLY A 92 8.30 -6.52 0.87
CA GLY A 92 9.30 -6.48 -0.20
C GLY A 92 8.92 -7.26 -1.45
N MET A 93 7.66 -7.70 -1.59
CA MET A 93 7.19 -8.42 -2.77
C MET A 93 5.98 -7.77 -3.42
N GLU A 94 5.85 -7.91 -4.73
CA GLU A 94 4.70 -7.43 -5.49
C GLU A 94 3.42 -8.16 -5.07
N SER A 95 2.38 -7.38 -4.75
CA SER A 95 1.08 -7.93 -4.35
C SER A 95 0.34 -8.52 -5.54
N VAL A 96 -0.18 -9.75 -5.38
CA VAL A 96 -0.96 -10.44 -6.41
C VAL A 96 -2.43 -10.40 -6.06
N TYR A 97 -3.27 -10.09 -7.06
CA TYR A 97 -4.72 -10.05 -6.94
C TYR A 97 -5.37 -11.14 -7.77
N ARG A 98 -6.38 -11.82 -7.22
CA ARG A 98 -7.17 -12.85 -7.91
C ARG A 98 -8.66 -12.61 -7.69
N ILE A 99 -9.46 -12.67 -8.74
CA ILE A 99 -10.92 -12.61 -8.62
C ILE A 99 -11.40 -13.95 -8.08
N LEU A 100 -12.23 -13.91 -7.04
CA LEU A 100 -12.85 -15.09 -6.47
C LEU A 100 -14.17 -15.39 -7.20
N SER A 101 -14.35 -16.66 -7.58
CA SER A 101 -15.61 -17.15 -8.13
C SER A 101 -16.67 -17.28 -7.01
N ASP A 102 -17.95 -17.32 -7.42
CA ASP A 102 -19.07 -17.43 -6.49
C ASP A 102 -19.30 -18.83 -5.91
N SER A 103 -18.31 -19.71 -6.04
CA SER A 103 -18.38 -21.08 -5.52
C SER A 103 -18.20 -21.14 -4.01
N LEU A 104 -18.82 -22.14 -3.34
CA LEU A 104 -18.69 -22.36 -1.90
C LEU A 104 -17.26 -22.72 -1.48
N SER A 105 -16.51 -23.39 -2.37
CA SER A 105 -15.11 -23.71 -2.16
C SER A 105 -14.31 -23.37 -3.40
N VAL A 106 -13.34 -22.48 -3.25
CA VAL A 106 -12.45 -22.02 -4.31
C VAL A 106 -11.02 -22.46 -4.01
N ASN A 107 -10.41 -23.17 -4.94
CA ASN A 107 -8.98 -23.46 -4.90
C ASN A 107 -8.28 -22.50 -5.89
N VAL A 108 -7.52 -21.56 -5.37
CA VAL A 108 -6.78 -20.58 -6.18
C VAL A 108 -5.44 -21.12 -6.68
N GLY A 109 -5.10 -22.36 -6.32
CA GLY A 109 -3.85 -23.00 -6.71
C GLY A 109 -2.64 -22.39 -6.01
N VAL A 110 -1.52 -22.36 -6.71
CA VAL A 110 -0.27 -21.77 -6.22
C VAL A 110 -0.15 -20.34 -6.69
N VAL A 111 0.00 -19.40 -5.77
CA VAL A 111 0.26 -17.98 -6.03
C VAL A 111 1.75 -17.75 -5.85
N THR A 112 2.41 -17.27 -6.90
CA THR A 112 3.84 -16.93 -6.86
C THR A 112 3.98 -15.43 -6.68
N LEU A 113 4.65 -15.00 -5.63
CA LEU A 113 5.07 -13.62 -5.41
C LEU A 113 6.48 -13.44 -5.98
N LYS A 114 6.72 -12.28 -6.57
CA LYS A 114 8.02 -11.84 -7.07
C LYS A 114 8.53 -10.73 -6.17
N ASP A 115 9.83 -10.60 -6.07
CA ASP A 115 10.43 -9.47 -5.39
C ASP A 115 9.95 -8.18 -6.08
N ASP A 116 9.56 -7.21 -5.27
CA ASP A 116 9.27 -5.86 -5.74
C ASP A 116 10.61 -5.17 -5.91
N ASP A 117 11.13 -5.16 -7.15
CA ASP A 117 12.31 -4.39 -7.52
C ASP A 117 11.94 -2.89 -7.42
N ILE A 118 11.77 -2.40 -6.19
CA ILE A 118 11.76 -0.97 -5.94
C ILE A 118 13.19 -0.51 -6.25
N GLN A 119 13.45 -0.16 -7.50
CA GLN A 119 14.56 0.71 -7.84
C GLN A 119 14.30 2.02 -7.07
N ILE A 120 14.93 2.12 -5.90
CA ILE A 120 15.09 3.40 -5.24
C ILE A 120 15.96 4.20 -6.21
N GLY A 121 15.32 4.86 -7.17
CA GLY A 121 16.00 5.84 -8.01
C GLY A 121 16.67 6.80 -7.04
N GLU A 122 17.95 7.02 -7.24
CA GLU A 122 18.71 8.03 -6.51
C GLU A 122 17.88 9.32 -6.52
N VAL A 123 17.31 9.67 -5.38
CA VAL A 123 16.64 10.96 -5.21
C VAL A 123 17.76 11.97 -5.17
N THR A 124 18.22 12.41 -6.32
CA THR A 124 19.07 13.59 -6.45
C THR A 124 18.21 14.77 -6.01
N ILE A 125 18.33 15.14 -4.75
CA ILE A 125 17.75 16.39 -4.23
C ILE A 125 18.56 17.51 -4.86
N THR A 126 18.17 17.96 -6.03
CA THR A 126 18.63 19.22 -6.60
C THR A 126 17.95 20.36 -5.82
N GLY A 127 18.37 20.52 -4.59
CA GLY A 127 18.06 21.72 -3.83
C GLY A 127 18.75 22.89 -4.56
N LYS A 128 18.00 23.73 -5.25
CA LYS A 128 18.51 25.03 -5.66
C LYS A 128 18.81 25.80 -4.39
N LEU A 129 20.08 25.97 -4.06
CA LEU A 129 20.51 26.84 -2.98
C LEU A 129 19.99 28.25 -3.32
N LYS A 130 19.19 28.81 -2.41
CA LYS A 130 18.75 30.20 -2.56
C LYS A 130 20.00 31.10 -2.49
N GLU A 131 20.21 31.89 -3.52
CA GLU A 131 21.34 32.78 -3.64
C GLU A 131 21.28 33.87 -2.59
N VAL A 132 20.10 34.41 -2.35
CA VAL A 132 19.84 35.54 -1.43
C VAL A 132 18.61 35.19 -0.58
N GLU A 133 18.67 35.39 0.72
CA GLU A 133 17.56 35.25 1.65
C GLU A 133 17.46 36.50 2.54
N MET A 134 16.27 37.10 2.64
CA MET A 134 16.01 38.19 3.58
C MET A 134 15.55 37.66 4.91
N LYS A 135 16.27 37.99 5.99
CA LYS A 135 15.88 37.68 7.40
C LYS A 135 15.62 38.99 8.13
N GLY A 136 14.36 39.43 8.16
CA GLY A 136 13.99 40.71 8.71
C GLY A 136 14.59 41.86 7.87
N ASP A 137 15.41 42.71 8.47
CA ASP A 137 16.12 43.83 7.84
C ASP A 137 17.54 43.44 7.33
N THR A 138 17.90 42.17 7.40
CA THR A 138 19.22 41.67 7.00
C THR A 138 19.14 40.79 5.77
N THR A 139 19.97 41.08 4.77
CA THR A 139 20.14 40.27 3.57
C THR A 139 21.26 39.24 3.81
N VAL A 140 20.92 37.95 3.77
CA VAL A 140 21.89 36.85 3.88
C VAL A 140 22.20 36.32 2.48
N ILE A 141 23.45 36.35 2.09
CA ILE A 141 23.95 35.88 0.81
C ILE A 141 24.61 34.50 1.04
N ASN A 142 24.14 33.49 0.30
CA ASN A 142 24.72 32.16 0.39
C ASN A 142 25.89 32.03 -0.60
N ALA A 143 27.10 32.11 -0.11
CA ALA A 143 28.32 32.02 -0.92
C ALA A 143 28.43 30.73 -1.72
N ALA A 144 27.88 29.61 -1.20
CA ALA A 144 27.90 28.30 -1.88
C ALA A 144 26.98 28.23 -3.13
N ALA A 145 26.05 29.19 -3.28
CA ALA A 145 25.20 29.28 -4.46
C ALA A 145 25.93 29.89 -5.68
N TYR A 146 27.03 30.60 -5.43
CA TYR A 146 27.85 31.21 -6.48
C TYR A 146 29.06 30.35 -6.78
N LYS A 147 29.15 29.84 -8.01
CA LYS A 147 30.32 29.05 -8.47
C LYS A 147 31.52 29.95 -8.65
N THR A 148 32.45 29.92 -7.70
CA THR A 148 33.76 30.60 -7.82
C THR A 148 34.84 29.55 -8.07
N PRO A 149 35.85 29.80 -8.92
CA PRO A 149 37.00 28.93 -9.09
C PRO A 149 37.75 28.71 -7.77
N GLU A 150 38.39 27.55 -7.62
CA GLU A 150 39.25 27.32 -6.46
C GLU A 150 40.37 28.38 -6.39
N GLY A 151 40.60 28.92 -5.18
CA GLY A 151 41.56 30.00 -4.96
C GLY A 151 41.04 31.41 -5.18
N SER A 152 39.74 31.58 -5.47
CA SER A 152 39.14 32.93 -5.66
C SER A 152 39.11 33.71 -4.35
N TYR A 153 39.36 35.02 -4.42
CA TYR A 153 39.26 35.94 -3.29
C TYR A 153 37.81 36.37 -3.04
N LEU A 154 37.53 36.88 -1.85
CA LEU A 154 36.21 37.40 -1.48
C LEU A 154 35.70 38.47 -2.45
N GLU A 155 36.61 39.28 -3.02
CA GLU A 155 36.32 40.29 -4.05
C GLU A 155 35.63 39.69 -5.28
N ASP A 156 36.06 38.49 -5.70
CA ASP A 156 35.48 37.85 -6.90
C ASP A 156 34.05 37.30 -6.62
N LEU A 157 33.77 36.94 -5.38
CA LEU A 157 32.42 36.58 -4.94
C LEU A 157 31.52 37.83 -4.95
N VAL A 158 31.97 38.91 -4.33
CA VAL A 158 31.20 40.16 -4.20
C VAL A 158 30.81 40.75 -5.57
N LYS A 159 31.69 40.66 -6.56
CA LYS A 159 31.39 41.10 -7.94
C LYS A 159 30.28 40.33 -8.62
N ARG A 160 30.00 39.12 -8.16
CA ARG A 160 28.97 38.22 -8.73
C ARG A 160 27.61 38.38 -8.04
N VAL A 161 27.57 39.01 -6.89
CA VAL A 161 26.34 39.25 -6.14
C VAL A 161 25.62 40.49 -6.73
N PRO A 162 24.40 40.34 -7.22
CA PRO A 162 23.65 41.45 -7.75
C PRO A 162 23.34 42.48 -6.63
N GLY A 163 23.57 43.76 -6.92
CA GLY A 163 23.28 44.86 -5.99
C GLY A 163 24.42 45.21 -5.02
N LEU A 164 25.57 44.53 -5.07
CA LEU A 164 26.75 44.92 -4.31
C LEU A 164 27.81 45.54 -5.23
N VAL A 165 28.34 46.72 -4.85
CA VAL A 165 29.45 47.37 -5.51
C VAL A 165 30.65 47.44 -4.57
N TYR A 166 31.76 46.80 -4.96
CA TYR A 166 33.00 46.86 -4.21
C TYR A 166 33.92 47.95 -4.74
N ASN A 167 34.27 48.86 -3.86
CA ASN A 167 35.21 49.94 -4.19
C ASN A 167 36.62 49.54 -3.69
N LYS A 168 37.54 49.36 -4.67
CA LYS A 168 38.93 48.94 -4.39
C LYS A 168 39.79 50.00 -3.68
N LYS A 169 39.41 51.30 -3.75
CA LYS A 169 40.24 52.38 -3.21
C LYS A 169 40.11 52.54 -1.72
N ASP A 170 38.93 52.31 -1.17
CA ASP A 170 38.60 52.46 0.25
C ASP A 170 38.13 51.17 0.90
N HIS A 171 38.16 50.04 0.17
CA HIS A 171 37.73 48.73 0.63
C HIS A 171 36.28 48.70 1.16
N SER A 172 35.42 49.58 0.67
CA SER A 172 34.03 49.69 1.06
C SER A 172 33.09 48.89 0.15
N LEU A 173 31.96 48.45 0.70
CA LEU A 173 30.82 47.83 0.01
C LEU A 173 29.64 48.79 0.06
N THR A 174 29.03 49.08 -1.10
CA THR A 174 27.80 49.86 -1.23
C THR A 174 26.79 49.12 -2.08
#